data_dad3dff8c46e300a759771b5eeba5568
#
_entry.id   dad3dff8c46e300a759771b5eeba5568
#
_cell.length_a   1.000
_cell.length_b   1.000
_cell.length_c   1.000
_cell.angle_alpha   90.00
_cell.angle_beta   90.00
_cell.angle_gamma   90.00
#
_symmetry.space_group_name_H-M   'P 1'
#
loop_
_entity.id
_entity.type
_entity.pdbx_description
1 polymer ?
#
loop_
_entity_poly.entity_id
_entity_poly.type
_entity_poly.pdbx_seq_one_letter_code
_entity_poly.pdbx_strand_id
1 'polypeptide(L)'
;EYNGCKINVLDTPGYFDFVGEVIEALQVADAAIIVCSAKAGMSVGAEKAWKLCQDRKLPRVLYISKTDEDNSDYNAAFDTLRERFGKNIAPLVAPIWDADKKVIGIIDVLHKRAFEAGPKGERAAIDVHGDKTPVRDELHDAPQESVADTREQWME
;
A
#
# COMPACT_ATOMS: atom_id res chain seq x y z
N GLU A 1 -17.30 8.95 8.08
CA GLU A 1 -16.86 10.27 7.60
C GLU A 1 -15.41 10.53 8.01
N TYR A 2 -14.65 11.15 7.16
CA TYR A 2 -13.27 11.53 7.45
C TYR A 2 -13.00 12.93 6.88
N ASN A 3 -12.49 13.84 7.70
CA ASN A 3 -12.22 15.25 7.33
C ASN A 3 -13.40 15.96 6.59
N GLY A 4 -14.62 15.70 7.03
CA GLY A 4 -15.84 16.28 6.42
C GLY A 4 -16.29 15.62 5.12
N CYS A 5 -15.57 14.61 4.64
CA CYS A 5 -15.95 13.83 3.46
C CYS A 5 -16.66 12.54 3.86
N LYS A 6 -17.75 12.21 3.17
CA LYS A 6 -18.40 10.91 3.29
C LYS A 6 -17.68 9.90 2.42
N ILE A 7 -17.17 8.84 3.03
CA ILE A 7 -16.53 7.72 2.32
C ILE A 7 -17.51 6.56 2.26
N ASN A 8 -17.82 6.07 1.05
CA ASN A 8 -18.58 4.85 0.83
C ASN A 8 -17.60 3.76 0.38
N VAL A 9 -17.59 2.63 1.06
CA VAL A 9 -16.74 1.49 0.75
C VAL A 9 -17.60 0.42 0.09
N LEU A 10 -17.20 0.00 -1.12
CA LEU A 10 -17.80 -1.11 -1.85
C LEU A 10 -16.82 -2.29 -1.77
N ASP A 11 -17.17 -3.29 -0.98
CA ASP A 11 -16.39 -4.53 -0.90
C ASP A 11 -16.83 -5.48 -2.03
N THR A 12 -15.85 -6.06 -2.72
CA THR A 12 -16.10 -6.96 -3.84
C THR A 12 -15.45 -8.31 -3.61
N PRO A 13 -16.06 -9.42 -4.08
CA PRO A 13 -15.46 -10.74 -3.99
C PRO A 13 -14.10 -10.80 -4.69
N GLY A 14 -13.10 -11.43 -4.03
CA GLY A 14 -11.76 -11.63 -4.59
C GLY A 14 -11.64 -12.83 -5.54
N TYR A 15 -12.66 -13.68 -5.61
CA TYR A 15 -12.65 -14.84 -6.47
C TYR A 15 -12.91 -14.49 -7.94
N PHE A 16 -12.19 -15.14 -8.82
CA PHE A 16 -12.21 -14.92 -10.25
C PHE A 16 -13.60 -15.03 -10.90
N ASP A 17 -14.43 -15.92 -10.38
CA ASP A 17 -15.78 -16.17 -10.91
C ASP A 17 -16.73 -14.99 -10.74
N PHE A 18 -16.40 -14.07 -9.83
CA PHE A 18 -17.23 -12.89 -9.51
C PHE A 18 -16.69 -11.58 -10.12
N VAL A 19 -15.96 -11.67 -11.22
CA VAL A 19 -15.42 -10.47 -11.90
C VAL A 19 -16.50 -9.49 -12.34
N GLY A 20 -17.72 -9.94 -12.58
CA GLY A 20 -18.86 -9.08 -12.91
C GLY A 20 -19.15 -8.06 -11.81
N GLU A 21 -19.17 -8.49 -10.54
CA GLU A 21 -19.41 -7.61 -9.40
C GLU A 21 -18.30 -6.57 -9.23
N VAL A 22 -17.04 -6.96 -9.49
CA VAL A 22 -15.90 -6.03 -9.51
C VAL A 22 -16.11 -4.96 -10.60
N ILE A 23 -16.55 -5.36 -11.79
CA ILE A 23 -16.81 -4.44 -12.91
C ILE A 23 -17.91 -3.44 -12.54
N GLU A 24 -19.00 -3.91 -11.94
CA GLU A 24 -20.13 -3.07 -11.51
C GLU A 24 -19.70 -2.06 -10.45
N ALA A 25 -18.94 -2.51 -9.42
CA ALA A 25 -18.41 -1.62 -8.39
C ALA A 25 -17.48 -0.54 -8.99
N LEU A 26 -16.61 -0.91 -9.92
CA LEU A 26 -15.68 0.02 -10.58
C LEU A 26 -16.37 1.03 -11.50
N GLN A 27 -17.65 0.84 -11.85
CA GLN A 27 -18.39 1.84 -12.64
C GLN A 27 -18.82 3.05 -11.82
N VAL A 28 -18.95 2.89 -10.51
CA VAL A 28 -19.44 3.93 -9.60
C VAL A 28 -18.38 4.39 -8.60
N ALA A 29 -17.23 3.75 -8.56
CA ALA A 29 -16.14 4.08 -7.66
C ALA A 29 -15.31 5.25 -8.18
N ASP A 30 -14.87 6.13 -7.29
CA ASP A 30 -13.94 7.22 -7.59
C ASP A 30 -12.48 6.77 -7.51
N ALA A 31 -12.20 5.71 -6.72
CA ALA A 31 -10.87 5.11 -6.58
C ALA A 31 -10.99 3.64 -6.17
N ALA A 32 -9.91 2.88 -6.32
CA ALA A 32 -9.85 1.48 -5.93
C ALA A 32 -8.69 1.19 -4.96
N ILE A 33 -8.94 0.29 -4.00
CA ILE A 33 -7.89 -0.31 -3.18
C ILE A 33 -7.78 -1.77 -3.59
N ILE A 34 -6.63 -2.16 -4.13
CA ILE A 34 -6.33 -3.53 -4.54
C ILE A 34 -5.55 -4.20 -3.42
N VAL A 35 -6.15 -5.21 -2.79
CA VAL A 35 -5.55 -5.90 -1.64
C VAL A 35 -4.73 -7.10 -2.12
N CYS A 36 -3.45 -7.12 -1.72
CA CYS A 36 -2.51 -8.21 -1.97
C CYS A 36 -2.03 -8.77 -0.63
N SER A 37 -1.72 -10.06 -0.57
CA SER A 37 -1.21 -10.70 0.65
C SER A 37 0.32 -10.74 0.63
N ALA A 38 0.98 -10.32 1.71
CA ALA A 38 2.42 -10.45 1.88
C ALA A 38 2.88 -11.92 1.90
N LYS A 39 1.98 -12.84 2.27
CA LYS A 39 2.26 -14.29 2.33
C LYS A 39 1.99 -15.01 1.02
N ALA A 40 0.83 -14.75 0.42
CA ALA A 40 0.41 -15.46 -0.80
C ALA A 40 0.91 -14.78 -2.09
N GLY A 41 1.48 -13.58 -1.96
CA GLY A 41 1.89 -12.79 -3.11
C GLY A 41 0.69 -12.23 -3.89
N MET A 42 0.92 -12.00 -5.18
CA MET A 42 -0.09 -11.45 -6.05
C MET A 42 -1.02 -12.52 -6.59
N SER A 43 -2.33 -12.30 -6.44
CA SER A 43 -3.36 -13.16 -7.00
C SER A 43 -3.72 -12.75 -8.45
N VAL A 44 -4.24 -13.70 -9.22
CA VAL A 44 -4.80 -13.43 -10.56
C VAL A 44 -5.92 -12.39 -10.50
N GLY A 45 -6.70 -12.38 -9.41
CA GLY A 45 -7.75 -11.37 -9.16
C GLY A 45 -7.18 -9.96 -9.04
N ALA A 46 -6.06 -9.79 -8.31
CA ALA A 46 -5.40 -8.50 -8.16
C ALA A 46 -4.83 -7.98 -9.50
N GLU A 47 -4.24 -8.86 -10.33
CA GLU A 47 -3.79 -8.48 -11.68
C GLU A 47 -4.94 -7.97 -12.56
N LYS A 48 -6.08 -8.67 -12.51
CA LYS A 48 -7.26 -8.26 -13.28
C LYS A 48 -7.85 -6.96 -12.79
N ALA A 49 -7.98 -6.81 -11.47
CA ALA A 49 -8.46 -5.57 -10.87
C ALA A 49 -7.56 -4.39 -11.26
N TRP A 50 -6.24 -4.57 -11.23
CA TRP A 50 -5.30 -3.57 -11.70
C TRP A 50 -5.56 -3.17 -13.16
N LYS A 51 -5.67 -4.15 -14.06
CA LYS A 51 -5.94 -3.90 -15.49
C LYS A 51 -7.28 -3.19 -15.69
N LEU A 52 -8.34 -3.62 -15.01
CA LEU A 52 -9.64 -2.99 -15.08
C LEU A 52 -9.61 -1.51 -14.63
N CYS A 53 -8.86 -1.21 -13.58
CA CYS A 53 -8.64 0.16 -13.13
C CYS A 53 -7.83 0.97 -14.14
N GLN A 54 -6.80 0.37 -14.74
CA GLN A 54 -5.96 1.01 -15.75
C GLN A 54 -6.76 1.36 -17.00
N ASP A 55 -7.55 0.43 -17.52
CA ASP A 55 -8.38 0.63 -18.71
C ASP A 55 -9.41 1.77 -18.50
N ARG A 56 -9.83 1.99 -17.25
CA ARG A 56 -10.77 3.05 -16.85
C ARG A 56 -10.10 4.34 -16.41
N LYS A 57 -8.77 4.37 -16.35
CA LYS A 57 -8.00 5.48 -15.76
C LYS A 57 -8.43 5.80 -14.32
N LEU A 58 -8.87 4.77 -13.58
CA LEU A 58 -9.31 4.92 -12.21
C LEU A 58 -8.10 5.01 -11.27
N PRO A 59 -8.04 6.01 -10.37
CA PRO A 59 -7.03 6.08 -9.31
C PRO A 59 -7.04 4.81 -8.48
N ARG A 60 -5.86 4.29 -8.12
CA ARG A 60 -5.75 3.03 -7.40
C ARG A 60 -4.57 2.98 -6.46
N VAL A 61 -4.75 2.30 -5.34
CA VAL A 61 -3.73 2.05 -4.34
C VAL A 61 -3.61 0.54 -4.15
N LEU A 62 -2.39 0.04 -4.02
CA LEU A 62 -2.12 -1.34 -3.61
C LEU A 62 -1.99 -1.39 -2.08
N TYR A 63 -2.68 -2.33 -1.46
CA TYR A 63 -2.61 -2.57 -0.03
C TYR A 63 -2.03 -3.95 0.23
N ILE A 64 -0.84 -4.01 0.83
CA ILE A 64 -0.21 -5.27 1.22
C ILE A 64 -0.70 -5.64 2.63
N SER A 65 -1.51 -6.68 2.71
CA SER A 65 -2.08 -7.20 3.94
C SER A 65 -1.30 -8.41 4.47
N LYS A 66 -1.62 -8.86 5.69
CA LYS A 66 -1.07 -10.07 6.31
C LYS A 66 0.44 -10.01 6.50
N THR A 67 0.95 -8.84 6.81
CA THR A 67 2.38 -8.63 7.10
C THR A 67 2.80 -9.16 8.46
N ASP A 68 1.82 -9.52 9.30
CA ASP A 68 1.94 -10.09 10.64
C ASP A 68 1.84 -11.63 10.67
N GLU A 69 1.53 -12.27 9.54
CA GLU A 69 1.46 -13.73 9.46
C GLU A 69 2.85 -14.39 9.34
N ASP A 70 2.98 -15.59 9.84
CA ASP A 70 4.19 -16.42 9.68
C ASP A 70 4.51 -16.64 8.20
N ASN A 71 5.79 -16.50 7.84
CA ASN A 71 6.30 -16.58 6.46
C ASN A 71 5.75 -15.48 5.53
N SER A 72 5.32 -14.35 6.06
CA SER A 72 5.05 -13.15 5.26
C SER A 72 6.36 -12.44 4.93
N ASP A 73 6.47 -11.90 3.72
CA ASP A 73 7.60 -11.07 3.30
C ASP A 73 7.07 -9.85 2.53
N TYR A 74 7.04 -8.71 3.22
CA TYR A 74 6.60 -7.45 2.63
C TYR A 74 7.50 -7.02 1.47
N ASN A 75 8.82 -7.12 1.63
CA ASN A 75 9.77 -6.65 0.61
C ASN A 75 9.65 -7.48 -0.65
N ALA A 76 9.60 -8.80 -0.52
CA ALA A 76 9.39 -9.68 -1.67
C ALA A 76 8.04 -9.44 -2.35
N ALA A 77 6.98 -9.18 -1.58
CA ALA A 77 5.67 -8.84 -2.12
C ALA A 77 5.71 -7.49 -2.86
N PHE A 78 6.34 -6.48 -2.28
CA PHE A 78 6.50 -5.15 -2.88
C PHE A 78 7.33 -5.19 -4.18
N ASP A 79 8.44 -5.90 -4.18
CA ASP A 79 9.28 -6.09 -5.38
C ASP A 79 8.50 -6.78 -6.50
N THR A 80 7.74 -7.83 -6.17
CA THR A 80 6.87 -8.51 -7.13
C THR A 80 5.84 -7.54 -7.75
N LEU A 81 5.25 -6.65 -6.95
CA LEU A 81 4.31 -5.64 -7.43
C LEU A 81 4.99 -4.65 -8.39
N ARG A 82 6.22 -4.21 -8.07
CA ARG A 82 6.99 -3.31 -8.94
C ARG A 82 7.41 -3.98 -10.25
N GLU A 83 7.79 -5.25 -10.22
CA GLU A 83 8.11 -6.01 -11.42
C GLU A 83 6.90 -6.16 -12.34
N ARG A 84 5.72 -6.39 -11.78
CA ARG A 84 4.48 -6.63 -12.54
C ARG A 84 3.81 -5.38 -13.05
N PHE A 85 3.72 -4.35 -12.22
CA PHE A 85 2.93 -3.14 -12.51
C PHE A 85 3.78 -1.93 -12.89
N GLY A 86 5.09 -2.04 -12.79
CA GLY A 86 6.05 -1.02 -13.20
C GLY A 86 6.78 -0.36 -12.03
N LYS A 87 7.91 0.24 -12.35
CA LYS A 87 8.81 0.86 -11.37
C LYS A 87 8.26 2.16 -10.75
N ASN A 88 7.19 2.70 -11.32
CA ASN A 88 6.53 3.92 -10.82
C ASN A 88 5.69 3.69 -9.56
N ILE A 89 5.54 2.42 -9.10
CA ILE A 89 4.91 2.14 -7.83
C ILE A 89 5.83 2.58 -6.70
N ALA A 90 5.37 3.56 -5.92
CA ALA A 90 6.06 4.06 -4.74
C ALA A 90 5.30 3.66 -3.46
N PRO A 91 5.99 3.34 -2.35
CA PRO A 91 5.34 3.07 -1.08
C PRO A 91 4.82 4.39 -0.49
N LEU A 92 3.55 4.45 -0.13
CA LEU A 92 2.98 5.54 0.66
C LEU A 92 3.23 5.31 2.16
N VAL A 93 3.19 4.05 2.56
CA VAL A 93 3.43 3.60 3.92
C VAL A 93 4.30 2.35 3.87
N ALA A 94 5.35 2.32 4.68
CA ALA A 94 6.22 1.16 4.86
C ALA A 94 6.16 0.67 6.32
N PRO A 95 6.21 -0.64 6.58
CA PRO A 95 6.27 -1.18 7.93
C PRO A 95 7.68 -1.02 8.54
N ILE A 96 7.73 -0.90 9.86
CA ILE A 96 8.97 -0.95 10.65
C ILE A 96 8.96 -2.28 11.41
N TRP A 97 10.05 -3.03 11.31
CA TRP A 97 10.20 -4.32 12.01
C TRP A 97 11.21 -4.23 13.14
N ASP A 98 11.00 -5.04 14.17
CA ASP A 98 12.01 -5.33 15.19
C ASP A 98 12.97 -6.43 14.70
N ALA A 99 13.92 -6.81 15.59
CA ALA A 99 14.90 -7.85 15.34
C ALA A 99 14.27 -9.24 15.12
N ASP A 100 13.06 -9.46 15.61
CA ASP A 100 12.29 -10.70 15.49
C ASP A 100 11.35 -10.69 14.25
N LYS A 101 11.50 -9.70 13.37
CA LYS A 101 10.67 -9.47 12.17
C LYS A 101 9.18 -9.24 12.48
N LYS A 102 8.88 -8.71 13.64
CA LYS A 102 7.54 -8.28 14.01
C LYS A 102 7.32 -6.82 13.67
N VAL A 103 6.19 -6.49 13.07
CA VAL A 103 5.84 -5.11 12.75
C VAL A 103 5.60 -4.33 14.06
N ILE A 104 6.44 -3.32 14.31
CA ILE A 104 6.38 -2.45 15.50
C ILE A 104 5.92 -1.04 15.19
N GLY A 105 5.84 -0.70 13.90
CA GLY A 105 5.44 0.65 13.50
C GLY A 105 5.26 0.78 12.00
N ILE A 106 5.03 2.02 11.57
CA ILE A 106 4.88 2.40 10.18
C ILE A 106 5.62 3.69 9.87
N ILE A 107 6.10 3.80 8.64
CA ILE A 107 6.65 5.03 8.07
C ILE A 107 5.62 5.59 7.10
N ASP A 108 5.22 6.82 7.30
CA ASP A 108 4.50 7.62 6.30
C ASP A 108 5.56 8.26 5.39
N VAL A 109 5.77 7.67 4.23
CA VAL A 109 6.81 8.10 3.28
C VAL A 109 6.50 9.46 2.70
N LEU A 110 5.21 9.74 2.47
CA LEU A 110 4.76 11.00 1.88
C LEU A 110 5.04 12.21 2.78
N HIS A 111 4.79 12.07 4.09
CA HIS A 111 5.00 13.15 5.07
C HIS A 111 6.32 13.02 5.83
N LYS A 112 7.13 11.98 5.55
CA LYS A 112 8.40 11.69 6.22
C LYS A 112 8.25 11.61 7.75
N ARG A 113 7.27 10.86 8.20
CA ARG A 113 6.94 10.64 9.62
C ARG A 113 6.95 9.16 9.93
N ALA A 114 7.42 8.80 11.11
CA ALA A 114 7.32 7.44 11.61
C ALA A 114 6.43 7.37 12.85
N PHE A 115 5.71 6.27 12.99
CA PHE A 115 4.79 6.03 14.08
C PHE A 115 5.01 4.64 14.64
N GLU A 116 5.14 4.53 15.95
CA GLU A 116 5.11 3.25 16.65
C GLU A 116 3.66 2.77 16.82
N ALA A 117 3.45 1.49 16.58
CA ALA A 117 2.14 0.85 16.75
C ALA A 117 1.99 0.39 18.20
N GLY A 118 1.15 1.06 18.97
CA GLY A 118 0.75 0.62 20.30
C GLY A 118 -0.17 -0.61 20.25
N PRO A 119 -0.31 -1.34 21.38
CA PRO A 119 -1.09 -2.59 21.45
C PRO A 119 -2.58 -2.44 21.15
N LYS A 120 -3.13 -1.23 21.18
CA LYS A 120 -4.52 -0.91 20.83
C LYS A 120 -4.66 -0.13 19.52
N GLY A 121 -3.60 -0.12 18.67
CA GLY A 121 -3.60 0.66 17.44
C GLY A 121 -3.33 2.16 17.64
N GLU A 122 -2.90 2.56 18.83
CA GLU A 122 -2.43 3.91 19.09
C GLU A 122 -1.19 4.19 18.26
N ARG A 123 -1.04 5.44 17.81
CA ARG A 123 0.11 5.88 17.03
C ARG A 123 0.91 6.90 17.83
N ALA A 124 2.10 6.53 18.26
CA ALA A 124 3.07 7.47 18.83
C ALA A 124 4.06 7.91 17.75
N ALA A 125 4.25 9.22 17.57
CA ALA A 125 5.25 9.71 16.61
C ALA A 125 6.65 9.36 17.10
N ILE A 126 7.48 8.82 16.21
CA ILE A 126 8.89 8.53 16.46
C ILE A 126 9.72 9.59 15.74
N ASP A 127 10.76 10.10 16.38
CA ASP A 127 11.73 10.99 15.74
C ASP A 127 12.62 10.18 14.77
N VAL A 128 12.47 10.44 13.49
CA VAL A 128 13.20 9.74 12.40
C VAL A 128 14.67 10.18 12.31
N HIS A 129 15.08 11.17 13.09
CA HIS A 129 16.45 11.75 13.04
C HIS A 129 17.44 11.06 13.96
N GLY A 130 17.06 10.03 14.72
CA GLY A 130 17.92 9.27 15.60
C GLY A 130 18.76 8.21 14.88
N ASP A 131 20.06 8.15 15.22
CA ASP A 131 21.13 7.32 14.61
C ASP A 131 20.94 5.79 14.77
N LYS A 132 19.78 5.31 15.23
CA LYS A 132 19.51 3.91 15.58
C LYS A 132 18.28 3.26 14.94
N THR A 133 17.66 3.91 13.97
CA THR A 133 16.48 3.33 13.31
C THR A 133 16.88 2.66 11.99
N PRO A 134 16.44 1.41 11.71
CA PRO A 134 16.63 0.73 10.43
C PRO A 134 16.02 1.47 9.23
N VAL A 135 15.29 2.54 9.51
CA VAL A 135 14.57 3.44 8.60
C VAL A 135 15.46 4.15 7.58
N ARG A 136 16.78 4.29 7.87
CA ARG A 136 17.67 5.12 7.05
C ARG A 136 17.92 4.52 5.66
N ASP A 137 17.98 3.20 5.56
CA ASP A 137 18.30 2.52 4.30
C ASP A 137 17.07 2.44 3.39
N GLU A 138 15.88 2.21 3.93
CA GLU A 138 14.64 2.14 3.15
C GLU A 138 14.16 3.50 2.62
N LEU A 139 14.40 4.58 3.37
CA LEU A 139 14.10 5.94 2.91
C LEU A 139 15.09 6.45 1.86
N HIS A 140 16.30 5.89 1.83
CA HIS A 140 17.31 6.26 0.85
C HIS A 140 17.12 5.54 -0.48
N ASP A 141 16.57 4.32 -0.44
CA ASP A 141 16.28 3.51 -1.63
C ASP A 141 14.89 3.76 -2.22
N ALA A 142 14.01 4.48 -1.51
CA ALA A 142 12.78 4.97 -2.11
C ALA A 142 13.17 6.01 -3.19
N PRO A 143 12.90 5.74 -4.48
CA PRO A 143 13.29 6.66 -5.54
C PRO A 143 12.61 8.01 -5.29
N GLN A 144 13.39 9.01 -4.90
CA GLN A 144 12.89 10.37 -4.63
C GLN A 144 12.19 10.96 -5.87
N GLU A 145 12.58 10.52 -7.06
CA GLU A 145 11.94 10.87 -8.33
C GLU A 145 10.52 10.32 -8.46
N SER A 146 10.24 9.10 -7.99
CA SER A 146 8.90 8.52 -8.13
C SER A 146 7.86 9.14 -7.19
N VAL A 147 8.28 9.66 -6.04
CA VAL A 147 7.40 10.36 -5.10
C VAL A 147 7.10 11.78 -5.59
N ALA A 148 8.06 12.45 -6.22
CA ALA A 148 7.90 13.76 -6.84
C ALA A 148 6.96 13.68 -8.05
N ASP A 149 7.19 12.72 -8.96
CA ASP A 149 6.34 12.48 -10.15
C ASP A 149 4.90 12.14 -9.77
N THR A 150 4.71 11.34 -8.72
CA THR A 150 3.37 11.00 -8.24
C THR A 150 2.66 12.24 -7.71
N ARG A 151 3.37 13.16 -7.06
CA ARG A 151 2.79 14.39 -6.51
C ARG A 151 2.35 15.37 -7.60
N GLU A 152 3.08 15.48 -8.71
CA GLU A 152 2.71 16.33 -9.84
C GLU A 152 1.51 15.78 -10.60
N GLN A 153 1.42 14.46 -10.77
CA GLN A 153 0.28 13.80 -11.43
C GLN A 153 -1.07 13.92 -10.69
N TRP A 154 -1.05 14.24 -9.40
CA TRP A 154 -2.28 14.40 -8.58
C TRP A 154 -2.72 15.87 -8.42
N MET A 155 -1.92 16.83 -8.92
CA MET A 155 -2.23 18.27 -8.81
C MET A 155 -2.67 18.91 -10.15
N GLU A 156 -2.72 18.14 -11.24
CA GLU A 156 -3.38 18.51 -12.52
C GLU A 156 -4.79 17.88 -12.61
#